data_ee6b3bc93bbbcbbcba19b62c5d175bed
#
_entry.id   ee6b3bc93bbbcbbcba19b62c5d175bed
#
_cell.length_a   1.000
_cell.length_b   1.000
_cell.length_c   1.000
_cell.angle_alpha   90.00
_cell.angle_beta   90.00
_cell.angle_gamma   90.00
#
_symmetry.space_group_name_H-M   'P 1'
#
loop_
_entity.id
_entity.type
_entity.pdbx_description
1 polymer ?
#
loop_
_entity_poly.entity_id
_entity_poly.type
_entity_poly.pdbx_seq_one_letter_code
_entity_poly.pdbx_strand_id
1 'polypeptide(L)'
;SITLIKGTHVRITQALGGDYTLFVNGNLVKISGKDADAVGFEARQDKEIKNDHIDITKLLDEKYVWEQLKTCYDPEIPVNIVDLGLIYDLKLDFFKEKGTAVDIKMTLTAPGCGMGPAIADDAKNKVLQLPGVFDVNIHLVWDPQWNRDMMTEEAKLQLGLL
;
A
#
# COMPACT_ATOMS: atom_id res chain seq x y z
N SER A 1 9.59 31.51 3.86
CA SER A 1 9.78 31.17 2.44
C SER A 1 11.20 31.52 2.04
N ILE A 2 11.87 30.61 1.35
CA ILE A 2 13.22 30.83 0.79
C ILE A 2 13.06 31.02 -0.71
N THR A 3 13.56 32.12 -1.24
CA THR A 3 13.55 32.39 -2.68
C THR A 3 14.89 31.90 -3.25
N LEU A 4 14.83 30.97 -4.20
CA LEU A 4 16.00 30.49 -4.94
C LEU A 4 16.17 31.29 -6.23
N ILE A 5 17.38 31.78 -6.48
CA ILE A 5 17.75 32.50 -7.69
C ILE A 5 18.05 31.49 -8.81
N LYS A 6 17.65 31.77 -10.03
CA LYS A 6 17.96 30.94 -11.20
C LYS A 6 19.47 30.70 -11.30
N GLY A 7 19.89 29.44 -11.35
CA GLY A 7 21.29 29.03 -11.38
C GLY A 7 21.88 28.61 -10.03
N THR A 8 21.08 28.63 -8.96
CA THR A 8 21.52 28.12 -7.65
C THR A 8 21.71 26.60 -7.73
N HIS A 9 22.91 26.12 -7.37
CA HIS A 9 23.15 24.68 -7.30
C HIS A 9 22.38 24.06 -6.12
N VAL A 10 21.55 23.09 -6.43
CA VAL A 10 20.74 22.35 -5.47
C VAL A 10 21.07 20.86 -5.57
N ARG A 11 21.06 20.17 -4.44
CA ARG A 11 21.21 18.72 -4.40
C ARG A 11 19.89 18.10 -3.91
N ILE A 12 19.31 17.21 -4.70
CA ILE A 12 18.14 16.46 -4.29
C ILE A 12 18.59 15.37 -3.31
N THR A 13 18.03 15.41 -2.11
CA THR A 13 18.33 14.42 -1.05
C THR A 13 17.22 13.40 -0.93
N GLN A 14 16.00 13.73 -1.34
CA GLN A 14 14.86 12.84 -1.25
C GLN A 14 13.78 13.22 -2.26
N ALA A 15 13.15 12.20 -2.86
CA ALA A 15 11.99 12.33 -3.73
C ALA A 15 10.96 11.27 -3.31
N LEU A 16 10.00 11.66 -2.48
CA LEU A 16 8.95 10.79 -1.96
C LEU A 16 7.59 11.45 -2.09
N GLY A 17 6.61 10.66 -2.50
CA GLY A 17 5.21 11.10 -2.55
C GLY A 17 4.90 12.24 -3.52
N GLY A 18 5.80 12.49 -4.48
CA GLY A 18 5.65 13.58 -5.45
C GLY A 18 6.29 14.90 -5.04
N ASP A 19 6.80 15.02 -3.82
CA ASP A 19 7.54 16.17 -3.33
C ASP A 19 9.05 15.90 -3.36
N TYR A 20 9.82 16.97 -3.47
CA TYR A 20 11.28 16.91 -3.49
C TYR A 20 11.87 17.63 -2.28
N THR A 21 12.86 17.03 -1.65
CA THR A 21 13.67 17.68 -0.63
C THR A 21 15.02 18.04 -1.22
N LEU A 22 15.34 19.33 -1.18
CA LEU A 22 16.55 19.90 -1.72
C LEU A 22 17.49 20.32 -0.60
N PHE A 23 18.77 20.07 -0.78
CA PHE A 23 19.81 20.67 0.02
C PHE A 23 20.41 21.88 -0.69
N VAL A 24 20.27 23.05 -0.10
CA VAL A 24 20.68 24.32 -0.67
C VAL A 24 21.35 25.18 0.39
N ASN A 25 22.59 25.60 0.16
CA ASN A 25 23.32 26.50 1.04
C ASN A 25 23.29 26.08 2.53
N GLY A 26 23.40 24.78 2.81
CA GLY A 26 23.38 24.25 4.18
C GLY A 26 21.98 23.99 4.77
N ASN A 27 20.91 24.28 4.03
CA ASN A 27 19.54 24.10 4.48
C ASN A 27 18.80 23.04 3.67
N LEU A 28 17.90 22.33 4.31
CA LEU A 28 16.93 21.43 3.65
C LEU A 28 15.66 22.21 3.34
N VAL A 29 15.25 22.20 2.08
CA VAL A 29 14.05 22.88 1.58
C VAL A 29 13.18 21.85 0.88
N LYS A 30 11.90 21.80 1.27
CA LYS A 30 10.92 20.96 0.60
C LYS A 30 10.20 21.77 -0.47
N ILE A 31 10.13 21.20 -1.69
CA ILE A 31 9.34 21.75 -2.79
C ILE A 31 8.27 20.75 -3.21
N SER A 32 7.11 21.28 -3.56
CA SER A 32 6.04 20.48 -4.13
C SER A 32 6.39 20.01 -5.55
N GLY A 33 5.92 18.83 -5.92
CA GLY A 33 6.06 18.33 -7.30
C GLY A 33 5.45 19.25 -8.36
N LYS A 34 4.53 20.15 -7.96
CA LYS A 34 3.96 21.18 -8.83
C LYS A 34 5.00 22.19 -9.29
N ASP A 35 5.99 22.46 -8.44
CA ASP A 35 7.05 23.43 -8.67
C ASP A 35 8.36 22.75 -9.09
N ALA A 36 8.30 21.49 -9.55
CA ALA A 36 9.47 20.70 -9.94
C ALA A 36 10.21 21.28 -11.16
N ASP A 37 9.52 22.06 -11.98
CA ASP A 37 10.09 22.79 -13.12
C ASP A 37 11.16 23.81 -12.68
N ALA A 38 11.02 24.35 -11.48
CA ALA A 38 12.02 25.28 -10.92
C ALA A 38 13.39 24.63 -10.70
N VAL A 39 13.48 23.30 -10.65
CA VAL A 39 14.72 22.54 -10.45
C VAL A 39 15.06 21.64 -11.65
N GLY A 40 14.44 21.87 -12.80
CA GLY A 40 14.78 21.22 -14.07
C GLY A 40 14.11 19.86 -14.29
N PHE A 41 13.10 19.51 -13.48
CA PHE A 41 12.21 18.39 -13.76
C PHE A 41 10.95 18.89 -14.46
N GLU A 42 10.33 18.02 -15.26
CA GLU A 42 8.98 18.30 -15.73
C GLU A 42 8.08 18.46 -14.51
N ALA A 43 7.49 19.65 -14.36
CA ALA A 43 6.44 19.84 -13.38
C ALA A 43 5.42 18.73 -13.65
N ARG A 44 5.22 17.85 -12.66
CA ARG A 44 4.07 16.97 -12.73
C ARG A 44 2.88 17.91 -12.76
N GLN A 45 2.34 18.11 -13.97
CA GLN A 45 0.97 18.52 -14.04
C GLN A 45 0.27 17.48 -13.17
N ASP A 46 -0.20 17.90 -11.99
CA ASP A 46 -1.31 17.21 -11.43
C ASP A 46 -2.27 17.12 -12.64
N LYS A 47 -2.22 15.98 -13.36
CA LYS A 47 -3.49 15.52 -13.87
C LYS A 47 -4.31 15.72 -12.62
N GLU A 48 -5.08 16.81 -12.61
CA GLU A 48 -6.21 16.85 -11.75
C GLU A 48 -6.65 15.41 -11.76
N ILE A 49 -6.39 14.70 -10.63
CA ILE A 49 -7.28 13.64 -10.30
C ILE A 49 -8.54 14.46 -10.37
N LYS A 50 -9.12 14.52 -11.61
CA LYS A 50 -10.48 14.94 -11.76
C LYS A 50 -11.06 14.19 -10.60
N ASN A 51 -11.52 14.93 -9.60
CA ASN A 51 -12.53 14.41 -8.75
C ASN A 51 -13.63 14.00 -9.76
N ASP A 52 -13.33 12.95 -10.53
CA ASP A 52 -14.33 11.99 -10.87
C ASP A 52 -14.85 11.74 -9.49
N HIS A 53 -15.97 12.32 -9.20
CA HIS A 53 -16.77 11.98 -8.05
C HIS A 53 -16.63 10.48 -8.01
N ILE A 54 -15.65 10.02 -7.15
CA ILE A 54 -15.51 8.59 -6.92
C ILE A 54 -16.89 8.31 -6.44
N ASP A 55 -17.66 7.72 -7.35
CA ASP A 55 -19.03 7.41 -7.06
C ASP A 55 -18.95 6.36 -5.96
N ILE A 56 -18.91 6.85 -4.71
CA ILE A 56 -18.84 6.01 -3.50
C ILE A 56 -20.05 5.07 -3.45
N THR A 57 -21.02 5.29 -4.36
CA THR A 57 -22.12 4.37 -4.62
C THR A 57 -21.70 3.17 -5.48
N LYS A 58 -20.53 3.23 -6.12
CA LYS A 58 -19.99 2.09 -6.83
C LYS A 58 -19.40 1.13 -5.81
N LEU A 59 -20.01 -0.03 -5.65
CA LEU A 59 -19.48 -1.15 -4.87
C LEU A 59 -18.00 -1.36 -5.24
N LEU A 60 -17.14 -1.31 -4.24
CA LEU A 60 -15.75 -1.68 -4.42
C LEU A 60 -15.68 -3.12 -4.93
N ASP A 61 -15.02 -3.34 -6.04
CA ASP A 61 -14.80 -4.70 -6.55
C ASP A 61 -13.79 -5.39 -5.64
N GLU A 62 -14.14 -6.56 -5.12
CA GLU A 62 -13.30 -7.41 -4.29
C GLU A 62 -11.91 -7.63 -4.91
N LYS A 63 -11.83 -7.66 -6.24
CA LYS A 63 -10.60 -7.79 -7.00
C LYS A 63 -9.54 -6.76 -6.60
N TYR A 64 -9.93 -5.51 -6.39
CA TYR A 64 -8.99 -4.47 -5.98
C TYR A 64 -8.42 -4.70 -4.59
N VAL A 65 -9.21 -5.28 -3.70
CA VAL A 65 -8.73 -5.66 -2.35
C VAL A 65 -7.70 -6.77 -2.46
N TRP A 66 -7.96 -7.80 -3.28
CA TRP A 66 -7.01 -8.87 -3.54
C TRP A 66 -5.71 -8.37 -4.16
N GLU A 67 -5.79 -7.47 -5.15
CA GLU A 67 -4.60 -6.86 -5.77
C GLU A 67 -3.79 -6.06 -4.75
N GLN A 68 -4.45 -5.35 -3.86
CA GLN A 68 -3.78 -4.59 -2.81
C GLN A 68 -3.11 -5.50 -1.78
N LEU A 69 -3.75 -6.59 -1.38
CA LEU A 69 -3.18 -7.59 -0.47
C LEU A 69 -1.96 -8.30 -1.08
N LYS A 70 -1.90 -8.47 -2.39
CA LYS A 70 -0.71 -9.00 -3.10
C LYS A 70 0.52 -8.09 -3.00
N THR A 71 0.38 -6.86 -2.57
CA THR A 71 1.50 -5.96 -2.30
C THR A 71 2.08 -6.10 -0.89
N CYS A 72 1.46 -6.91 -0.04
CA CYS A 72 1.93 -7.22 1.31
C CYS A 72 2.77 -8.49 1.28
N TYR A 73 3.96 -8.44 1.86
CA TYR A 73 4.91 -9.55 1.87
C TYR A 73 5.17 -10.03 3.29
N ASP A 74 5.38 -11.34 3.42
CA ASP A 74 5.92 -11.91 4.67
C ASP A 74 7.39 -11.47 4.81
N PRO A 75 7.85 -11.05 5.99
CA PRO A 75 9.23 -10.59 6.18
C PRO A 75 10.27 -11.71 6.10
N GLU A 76 9.87 -12.96 6.31
CA GLU A 76 10.76 -14.12 6.31
C GLU A 76 10.72 -14.88 4.98
N ILE A 77 9.56 -14.87 4.31
CA ILE A 77 9.34 -15.58 3.06
C ILE A 77 9.08 -14.54 1.95
N PRO A 78 9.92 -14.43 0.91
CA PRO A 78 9.81 -13.38 -0.11
C PRO A 78 8.65 -13.62 -1.09
N VAL A 79 7.49 -13.88 -0.57
CA VAL A 79 6.22 -14.11 -1.30
C VAL A 79 5.14 -13.28 -0.64
N ASN A 80 4.19 -12.77 -1.43
CA ASN A 80 3.08 -12.00 -0.89
C ASN A 80 2.11 -12.88 -0.08
N ILE A 81 1.39 -12.26 0.83
CA ILE A 81 0.51 -12.96 1.78
C ILE A 81 -0.66 -13.71 1.13
N VAL A 82 -1.08 -13.28 -0.08
CA VAL A 82 -2.15 -13.95 -0.83
C VAL A 82 -1.64 -15.27 -1.42
N ASP A 83 -0.50 -15.23 -2.11
CA ASP A 83 0.10 -16.42 -2.73
C ASP A 83 0.67 -17.40 -1.69
N LEU A 84 1.02 -16.92 -0.50
CA LEU A 84 1.32 -17.77 0.65
C LEU A 84 0.08 -18.51 1.20
N GLY A 85 -1.14 -18.12 0.80
CA GLY A 85 -2.38 -18.70 1.33
C GLY A 85 -2.70 -18.27 2.74
N LEU A 86 -2.28 -17.07 3.15
CA LEU A 86 -2.53 -16.54 4.49
C LEU A 86 -3.91 -15.90 4.63
N ILE A 87 -4.59 -15.57 3.53
CA ILE A 87 -5.93 -14.98 3.54
C ILE A 87 -6.97 -16.10 3.45
N TYR A 88 -7.77 -16.25 4.50
CA TYR A 88 -8.76 -17.32 4.59
C TYR A 88 -10.16 -16.88 4.19
N ASP A 89 -10.51 -15.63 4.45
CA ASP A 89 -11.84 -15.09 4.12
C ASP A 89 -11.75 -13.59 3.89
N LEU A 90 -12.55 -13.08 2.98
CA LEU A 90 -12.64 -11.67 2.65
C LEU A 90 -14.12 -11.32 2.45
N LYS A 91 -14.60 -10.30 3.19
CA LYS A 91 -15.95 -9.79 3.08
C LYS A 91 -15.96 -8.30 2.88
N LEU A 92 -16.85 -7.85 2.04
CA LEU A 92 -17.08 -6.45 1.75
C LEU A 92 -18.51 -6.10 2.18
N ASP A 93 -18.64 -5.16 3.11
CA ASP A 93 -19.93 -4.62 3.55
C ASP A 93 -20.06 -3.17 3.08
N PHE A 94 -21.00 -2.92 2.19
CA PHE A 94 -21.24 -1.61 1.62
C PHE A 94 -22.26 -0.81 2.44
N PHE A 95 -21.86 0.40 2.84
CA PHE A 95 -22.72 1.36 3.54
C PHE A 95 -22.90 2.61 2.68
N LYS A 96 -24.14 2.89 2.27
CA LYS A 96 -24.48 3.93 1.31
C LYS A 96 -23.89 5.32 1.61
N GLU A 97 -23.76 5.67 2.90
CA GLU A 97 -23.28 6.99 3.32
C GLU A 97 -21.81 7.04 3.71
N LYS A 98 -21.17 5.87 3.94
CA LYS A 98 -19.81 5.76 4.47
C LYS A 98 -18.83 5.12 3.49
N GLY A 99 -19.29 4.30 2.57
CA GLY A 99 -18.46 3.50 1.68
C GLY A 99 -18.44 2.03 2.07
N THR A 100 -17.32 1.37 1.86
CA THR A 100 -17.14 -0.07 2.09
C THR A 100 -16.31 -0.33 3.35
N ALA A 101 -16.81 -1.20 4.20
CA ALA A 101 -16.02 -1.85 5.24
C ALA A 101 -15.48 -3.18 4.72
N VAL A 102 -14.25 -3.51 5.05
CA VAL A 102 -13.58 -4.74 4.62
C VAL A 102 -13.22 -5.57 5.84
N ASP A 103 -13.74 -6.78 5.92
CA ASP A 103 -13.39 -7.77 6.95
C ASP A 103 -12.54 -8.86 6.35
N ILE A 104 -11.36 -9.06 6.90
CA ILE A 104 -10.37 -10.03 6.44
C ILE A 104 -10.07 -11.02 7.55
N LYS A 105 -10.19 -12.32 7.28
CA LYS A 105 -9.62 -13.37 8.12
C LYS A 105 -8.31 -13.83 7.54
N MET A 106 -7.25 -13.72 8.31
CA MET A 106 -5.92 -14.15 7.89
C MET A 106 -5.24 -14.97 8.97
N THR A 107 -4.25 -15.73 8.55
CA THR A 107 -3.36 -16.47 9.43
C THR A 107 -1.91 -16.05 9.22
N LEU A 108 -1.01 -16.68 9.96
CA LEU A 108 0.43 -16.49 9.85
C LEU A 108 1.12 -17.83 9.63
N THR A 109 2.32 -17.79 9.08
CA THR A 109 3.11 -18.99 8.79
C THR A 109 3.55 -19.74 10.07
N ALA A 110 3.64 -19.02 11.19
CA ALA A 110 3.92 -19.64 12.50
C ALA A 110 3.15 -18.95 13.63
N PRO A 111 2.56 -19.68 14.55
CA PRO A 111 1.99 -19.12 15.76
C PRO A 111 3.11 -18.53 16.63
N GLY A 112 2.89 -17.32 17.14
CA GLY A 112 3.88 -16.63 17.98
C GLY A 112 4.95 -15.85 17.21
N CYS A 113 4.84 -15.71 15.89
CA CYS A 113 5.66 -14.79 15.13
C CYS A 113 5.43 -13.35 15.64
N GLY A 114 6.45 -12.73 16.24
CA GLY A 114 6.37 -11.36 16.74
C GLY A 114 6.07 -10.31 15.66
N MET A 115 6.18 -10.70 14.39
CA MET A 115 5.88 -9.86 13.22
C MET A 115 4.42 -9.96 12.75
N GLY A 116 3.62 -10.83 13.33
CA GLY A 116 2.22 -11.03 12.94
C GLY A 116 1.38 -9.76 12.99
N PRO A 117 1.40 -8.98 14.06
CA PRO A 117 0.72 -7.71 14.13
C PRO A 117 1.19 -6.72 13.05
N ALA A 118 2.48 -6.70 12.73
CA ALA A 118 3.04 -5.82 11.71
C ALA A 118 2.54 -6.16 10.30
N ILE A 119 2.41 -7.44 9.96
CA ILE A 119 1.85 -7.88 8.67
C ILE A 119 0.37 -7.52 8.58
N ALA A 120 -0.39 -7.74 9.65
CA ALA A 120 -1.80 -7.37 9.70
C ALA A 120 -2.01 -5.85 9.58
N ASP A 121 -1.17 -5.06 10.27
CA ASP A 121 -1.21 -3.60 10.19
C ASP A 121 -0.84 -3.08 8.80
N ASP A 122 0.15 -3.68 8.15
CA ASP A 122 0.53 -3.34 6.78
C ASP A 122 -0.62 -3.64 5.80
N ALA A 123 -1.22 -4.82 5.89
CA ALA A 123 -2.38 -5.20 5.09
C ALA A 123 -3.57 -4.25 5.33
N LYS A 124 -3.87 -3.93 6.58
CA LYS A 124 -4.92 -2.98 6.95
C LYS A 124 -4.68 -1.61 6.33
N ASN A 125 -3.49 -1.06 6.50
CA ASN A 125 -3.14 0.27 5.99
C ASN A 125 -3.21 0.34 4.46
N LYS A 126 -2.78 -0.69 3.76
CA LYS A 126 -2.83 -0.76 2.30
C LYS A 126 -4.26 -0.86 1.77
N VAL A 127 -5.10 -1.67 2.39
CA VAL A 127 -6.51 -1.78 1.99
C VAL A 127 -7.28 -0.50 2.30
N LEU A 128 -6.98 0.20 3.41
CA LEU A 128 -7.56 1.50 3.73
C LEU A 128 -7.25 2.59 2.70
N GLN A 129 -6.19 2.45 1.91
CA GLN A 129 -5.85 3.39 0.84
C GLN A 129 -6.73 3.24 -0.39
N LEU A 130 -7.50 2.17 -0.49
CA LEU A 130 -8.42 1.98 -1.61
C LEU A 130 -9.56 2.99 -1.57
N PRO A 131 -9.91 3.61 -2.73
CA PRO A 131 -11.01 4.53 -2.81
C PRO A 131 -12.32 3.88 -2.37
N GLY A 132 -13.07 4.56 -1.51
CA GLY A 132 -14.36 4.09 -1.02
C GLY A 132 -14.28 3.14 0.18
N VAL A 133 -13.09 2.75 0.64
CA VAL A 133 -12.92 1.99 1.89
C VAL A 133 -12.85 2.96 3.07
N PHE A 134 -13.74 2.81 4.05
CA PHE A 134 -13.73 3.64 5.25
C PHE A 134 -13.27 2.90 6.50
N ASP A 135 -13.35 1.57 6.50
CA ASP A 135 -12.91 0.74 7.64
C ASP A 135 -12.37 -0.61 7.16
N VAL A 136 -11.37 -1.12 7.86
CA VAL A 136 -10.78 -2.45 7.61
C VAL A 136 -10.55 -3.15 8.93
N ASN A 137 -11.14 -4.34 9.07
CA ASN A 137 -10.96 -5.21 10.22
C ASN A 137 -10.19 -6.45 9.79
N ILE A 138 -9.11 -6.75 10.52
CA ILE A 138 -8.31 -7.96 10.28
C ILE A 138 -8.40 -8.85 11.50
N HIS A 139 -8.86 -10.08 11.27
CA HIS A 139 -8.99 -11.12 12.29
C HIS A 139 -7.91 -12.16 12.07
N LEU A 140 -6.99 -12.30 13.02
CA LEU A 140 -6.01 -13.36 13.01
C LEU A 140 -6.68 -14.66 13.50
N VAL A 141 -6.62 -15.70 12.68
CA VAL A 141 -7.19 -17.01 12.94
C VAL A 141 -6.11 -18.08 12.84
N TRP A 142 -6.23 -19.14 13.63
CA TRP A 142 -5.23 -20.19 13.74
C TRP A 142 -5.78 -21.57 13.37
N ASP A 143 -7.03 -21.63 12.97
CA ASP A 143 -7.70 -22.84 12.54
C ASP A 143 -8.38 -22.61 11.17
N PRO A 144 -8.01 -23.38 10.15
CA PRO A 144 -6.95 -24.38 10.14
C PRO A 144 -5.55 -23.75 10.26
N GLN A 145 -4.61 -24.52 10.84
CA GLN A 145 -3.22 -24.08 10.91
C GLN A 145 -2.62 -24.03 9.50
N TRP A 146 -1.90 -22.96 9.21
CA TRP A 146 -1.22 -22.82 7.93
C TRP A 146 -0.19 -23.94 7.69
N ASN A 147 -0.10 -24.39 6.46
CA ASN A 147 0.92 -25.30 5.97
C ASN A 147 1.32 -24.93 4.53
N ARG A 148 2.43 -25.47 4.06
CA ARG A 148 2.99 -25.15 2.73
C ARG A 148 2.09 -25.54 1.57
N ASP A 149 1.17 -26.47 1.75
CA ASP A 149 0.25 -26.91 0.68
C ASP A 149 -0.78 -25.82 0.37
N MET A 150 -0.99 -24.87 1.26
CA MET A 150 -1.88 -23.72 1.10
C MET A 150 -1.31 -22.65 0.14
N MET A 151 0.00 -22.70 -0.16
CA MET A 151 0.62 -21.81 -1.13
C MET A 151 0.11 -22.08 -2.55
N THR A 152 0.04 -21.03 -3.36
CA THR A 152 -0.16 -21.19 -4.81
C THR A 152 1.01 -21.94 -5.46
N GLU A 153 0.77 -22.54 -6.62
CA GLU A 153 1.83 -23.21 -7.38
C GLU A 153 2.96 -22.23 -7.76
N GLU A 154 2.60 -20.99 -8.10
CA GLU A 154 3.56 -19.93 -8.40
C GLU A 154 4.48 -19.62 -7.20
N ALA A 155 3.92 -19.54 -6.01
CA ALA A 155 4.69 -19.34 -4.78
C ALA A 155 5.62 -20.51 -4.50
N LYS A 156 5.14 -21.75 -4.66
CA LYS A 156 5.95 -22.97 -4.51
C LYS A 156 7.10 -23.03 -5.50
N LEU A 157 6.83 -22.65 -6.75
CA LEU A 157 7.85 -22.61 -7.81
C LEU A 157 8.92 -21.54 -7.50
N GLN A 158 8.50 -20.36 -7.07
CA GLN A 158 9.40 -19.26 -6.71
C GLN A 158 10.33 -19.64 -5.54
N LEU A 159 9.85 -20.47 -4.63
CA LEU A 159 10.62 -20.97 -3.48
C LEU A 159 11.39 -22.27 -3.77
N GLY A 160 11.30 -22.82 -4.99
CA GLY A 160 11.96 -24.05 -5.36
C GLY A 160 11.39 -25.30 -4.68
N LEU A 161 10.09 -25.27 -4.37
CA LEU A 161 9.38 -26.38 -3.70
C LEU A 161 8.61 -27.31 -4.67
N LEU A 162 8.66 -27.02 -5.97
CA LEU A 162 8.12 -27.85 -7.06
C LEU A 162 9.24 -28.43 -7.87
#